data_d2692996e5da1083296de5044672c7d8
#
_entry.id   d2692996e5da1083296de5044672c7d8
#
_cell.length_a   1.000
_cell.length_b   1.000
_cell.length_c   1.000
_cell.angle_alpha   90.00
_cell.angle_beta   90.00
_cell.angle_gamma   90.00
#
_symmetry.space_group_name_H-M   'P 1'
#
loop_
_entity.id
_entity.type
_entity.pdbx_description
1 polymer ?
#
loop_
_entity_poly.entity_id
_entity_poly.type
_entity_poly.pdbx_seq_one_letter_code
_entity_poly.pdbx_strand_id
1 'polypeptide(L)'
;QIHGGNIYDKNIYNKEITLDYSVNINPLGMPQEVCNAITQDIGGYQTYPDIKYTALRNAIASKESINADNIYKVNINARNILCGNGASELIMAVVRAVHPEKCAIAAPSFSGYERAVKAYGAGIVYYELDSNNGFSYEYVSGRLEQLDVQLCFICNPNNPTGNIIPENILINILDICRRRNIIVVADECFL
;
A
#
# COMPACT_ATOMS: atom_id res chain seq x y z
N GLN A 1 4.39 0.28 17.92
CA GLN A 1 4.47 1.57 17.22
C GLN A 1 3.07 2.21 17.19
N ILE A 2 2.96 3.45 17.67
CA ILE A 2 1.69 4.19 17.70
C ILE A 2 1.44 4.67 16.26
N HIS A 3 0.24 4.38 15.72
CA HIS A 3 -0.19 4.91 14.43
C HIS A 3 -0.48 6.41 14.57
N GLY A 4 -0.10 7.24 13.60
CA GLY A 4 -0.43 8.66 13.57
C GLY A 4 -1.95 8.93 13.52
N GLY A 5 -2.36 10.19 13.69
CA GLY A 5 -3.77 10.60 13.64
C GLY A 5 -4.57 10.43 14.93
N ASN A 6 -3.97 9.92 16.01
CA ASN A 6 -4.65 9.79 17.30
C ASN A 6 -4.63 11.09 18.12
N ILE A 7 -5.09 12.16 17.49
CA ILE A 7 -5.11 13.51 18.09
C ILE A 7 -6.13 13.65 19.25
N TYR A 8 -7.01 12.67 19.41
CA TYR A 8 -8.06 12.67 20.44
C TYR A 8 -7.64 12.00 21.75
N ASP A 9 -6.47 11.34 21.79
CA ASP A 9 -5.99 10.66 22.99
C ASP A 9 -5.37 11.67 23.98
N LYS A 10 -6.20 12.10 24.94
CA LYS A 10 -5.81 13.04 25.99
C LYS A 10 -4.71 12.51 26.93
N ASN A 11 -4.44 11.19 26.95
CA ASN A 11 -3.36 10.62 27.74
C ASN A 11 -1.99 10.83 27.07
N ILE A 12 -1.98 11.01 25.76
CA ILE A 12 -0.76 11.27 24.98
C ILE A 12 -0.50 12.77 24.87
N TYR A 13 -1.57 13.58 24.77
CA TYR A 13 -1.49 15.02 24.49
C TYR A 13 -2.11 15.83 25.60
N ASN A 14 -1.28 16.49 26.39
CA ASN A 14 -1.73 17.38 27.48
C ASN A 14 -2.13 18.79 27.01
N LYS A 15 -2.00 19.08 25.71
CA LYS A 15 -2.27 20.41 25.12
C LYS A 15 -3.10 20.23 23.85
N GLU A 16 -3.77 21.30 23.46
CA GLU A 16 -4.45 21.40 22.18
C GLU A 16 -3.42 21.24 21.04
N ILE A 17 -3.71 20.32 20.11
CA ILE A 17 -2.87 20.08 18.94
C ILE A 17 -3.27 21.08 17.88
N THR A 18 -2.37 21.99 17.54
CA THR A 18 -2.57 23.00 16.50
C THR A 18 -2.06 22.56 15.13
N LEU A 19 -1.12 21.61 15.10
CA LEU A 19 -0.53 21.06 13.87
C LEU A 19 -0.35 19.54 14.03
N ASP A 20 -0.79 18.78 13.03
CA ASP A 20 -0.64 17.34 13.00
C ASP A 20 0.16 16.92 11.76
N TYR A 21 1.40 16.46 11.97
CA TYR A 21 2.28 15.90 10.94
C TYR A 21 2.36 14.36 11.00
N SER A 22 1.52 13.73 11.81
CA SER A 22 1.56 12.27 12.00
C SER A 22 0.78 11.50 10.94
N VAL A 23 0.02 12.19 10.10
CA VAL A 23 -0.79 11.62 9.01
C VAL A 23 -0.63 12.41 7.72
N ASN A 24 -0.70 11.72 6.59
CA ASN A 24 -0.66 12.33 5.27
C ASN A 24 -2.09 12.64 4.81
N ILE A 25 -2.54 13.87 5.08
CA ILE A 25 -3.84 14.37 4.66
C ILE A 25 -3.63 15.43 3.58
N ASN A 26 -4.48 15.41 2.54
CA ASN A 26 -4.46 16.45 1.52
C ASN A 26 -4.78 17.82 2.17
N PRO A 27 -3.82 18.76 2.18
CA PRO A 27 -4.04 20.07 2.82
C PRO A 27 -5.09 20.93 2.10
N LEU A 28 -5.42 20.62 0.86
CA LEU A 28 -6.48 21.29 0.09
C LEU A 28 -7.88 20.76 0.44
N GLY A 29 -7.96 19.72 1.28
CA GLY A 29 -9.22 19.09 1.67
C GLY A 29 -9.80 18.17 0.60
N MET A 30 -11.10 17.88 0.73
CA MET A 30 -11.83 17.03 -0.21
C MET A 30 -12.19 17.83 -1.48
N PRO A 31 -11.95 17.29 -2.68
CA PRO A 31 -12.42 17.92 -3.93
C PRO A 31 -13.92 18.19 -3.93
N GLN A 32 -14.33 19.35 -4.48
CA GLN A 32 -15.74 19.76 -4.48
C GLN A 32 -16.63 18.78 -5.23
N GLU A 33 -16.13 18.16 -6.29
CA GLU A 33 -16.84 17.15 -7.08
C GLU A 33 -17.17 15.92 -6.22
N VAL A 34 -16.26 15.49 -5.34
CA VAL A 34 -16.48 14.37 -4.42
C VAL A 34 -17.54 14.75 -3.38
N CYS A 35 -17.45 15.95 -2.80
CA CYS A 35 -18.49 16.46 -1.87
C CYS A 35 -19.87 16.47 -2.52
N ASN A 36 -19.95 16.97 -3.75
CA ASN A 36 -21.21 17.04 -4.50
C ASN A 36 -21.77 15.63 -4.78
N ALA A 37 -20.92 14.69 -5.22
CA ALA A 37 -21.34 13.31 -5.49
C ALA A 37 -21.90 12.64 -4.23
N ILE A 38 -21.21 12.76 -3.09
CA ILE A 38 -21.69 12.20 -1.82
C ILE A 38 -23.04 12.81 -1.41
N THR A 39 -23.18 14.12 -1.53
CA THR A 39 -24.41 14.83 -1.14
C THR A 39 -25.60 14.47 -2.04
N GLN A 40 -25.36 14.31 -3.34
CA GLN A 40 -26.40 13.92 -4.32
C GLN A 40 -26.90 12.49 -4.11
N ASP A 41 -26.00 11.58 -3.68
CA ASP A 41 -26.32 10.16 -3.51
C ASP A 41 -26.67 9.79 -2.06
N ILE A 42 -26.96 10.76 -1.20
CA ILE A 42 -27.25 10.50 0.22
C ILE A 42 -28.44 9.55 0.41
N GLY A 43 -29.39 9.53 -0.51
CA GLY A 43 -30.50 8.58 -0.52
C GLY A 43 -30.09 7.14 -0.79
N GLY A 44 -29.00 6.93 -1.51
CA GLY A 44 -28.44 5.61 -1.81
C GLY A 44 -27.91 4.87 -0.58
N TYR A 45 -27.52 5.62 0.47
CA TYR A 45 -27.04 5.02 1.73
C TYR A 45 -28.13 4.30 2.55
N GLN A 46 -29.39 4.38 2.12
CA GLN A 46 -30.50 3.66 2.75
C GLN A 46 -30.58 2.18 2.31
N THR A 47 -29.84 1.80 1.29
CA THR A 47 -29.83 0.44 0.73
C THR A 47 -28.51 -0.28 1.04
N TYR A 48 -28.57 -1.62 1.00
CA TYR A 48 -27.33 -2.40 1.05
C TYR A 48 -26.48 -2.11 -0.17
N PRO A 49 -25.14 -1.91 0.01
CA PRO A 49 -24.24 -1.68 -1.12
C PRO A 49 -24.13 -2.93 -2.00
N ASP A 50 -23.71 -2.74 -3.26
CA ASP A 50 -23.36 -3.86 -4.13
C ASP A 50 -22.11 -4.58 -3.55
N ILE A 51 -22.33 -5.77 -3.00
CA ILE A 51 -21.29 -6.60 -2.40
C ILE A 51 -20.18 -7.02 -3.37
N LYS A 52 -20.42 -6.91 -4.68
CA LYS A 52 -19.44 -7.20 -5.73
C LYS A 52 -18.67 -5.98 -6.20
N TYR A 53 -19.05 -4.79 -5.73
CA TYR A 53 -18.46 -3.50 -6.16
C TYR A 53 -18.40 -3.36 -7.70
N THR A 54 -19.45 -3.80 -8.41
CA THR A 54 -19.42 -3.96 -9.86
C THR A 54 -19.11 -2.65 -10.58
N ALA A 55 -19.81 -1.57 -10.24
CA ALA A 55 -19.60 -0.25 -10.85
C ALA A 55 -18.19 0.28 -10.54
N LEU A 56 -17.74 0.22 -9.28
CA LEU A 56 -16.45 0.69 -8.86
C LEU A 56 -15.31 -0.08 -9.54
N ARG A 57 -15.38 -1.41 -9.56
CA ARG A 57 -14.36 -2.26 -10.20
C ARG A 57 -14.25 -2.01 -11.69
N ASN A 58 -15.37 -1.78 -12.38
CA ASN A 58 -15.36 -1.44 -13.80
C ASN A 58 -14.76 -0.04 -14.04
N ALA A 59 -15.09 0.94 -13.21
CA ALA A 59 -14.53 2.29 -13.31
C ALA A 59 -13.00 2.30 -13.09
N ILE A 60 -12.51 1.60 -12.07
CA ILE A 60 -11.07 1.44 -11.81
C ILE A 60 -10.40 0.73 -13.01
N ALA A 61 -10.95 -0.40 -13.46
CA ALA A 61 -10.36 -1.15 -14.56
C ALA A 61 -10.28 -0.30 -15.84
N SER A 62 -11.30 0.49 -16.15
CA SER A 62 -11.29 1.40 -17.30
C SER A 62 -10.20 2.46 -17.19
N LYS A 63 -10.04 3.07 -16.00
CA LYS A 63 -9.01 4.07 -15.75
C LYS A 63 -7.60 3.49 -15.89
N GLU A 64 -7.36 2.35 -15.25
CA GLU A 64 -6.03 1.70 -15.28
C GLU A 64 -5.67 1.15 -16.66
N SER A 65 -6.65 0.65 -17.43
CA SER A 65 -6.41 0.22 -18.82
C SER A 65 -5.96 1.38 -19.71
N ILE A 66 -6.52 2.57 -19.54
CA ILE A 66 -6.09 3.76 -20.28
C ILE A 66 -4.63 4.12 -19.95
N ASN A 67 -4.24 4.01 -18.69
CA ASN A 67 -2.89 4.30 -18.24
C ASN A 67 -1.88 3.23 -18.69
N ALA A 68 -2.29 1.97 -18.74
CA ALA A 68 -1.44 0.83 -19.10
C ALA A 68 -1.17 0.70 -20.63
N ASP A 69 -2.06 1.21 -21.47
CA ASP A 69 -1.95 1.09 -22.94
C ASP A 69 -0.68 1.71 -23.52
N ASN A 70 -0.05 2.65 -22.80
CA ASN A 70 1.12 3.36 -23.30
C ASN A 70 2.46 2.66 -23.06
N ILE A 71 2.57 1.72 -22.10
CA ILE A 71 3.87 1.16 -21.71
C ILE A 71 3.89 -0.38 -21.68
N TYR A 72 2.89 -1.04 -21.08
CA TYR A 72 2.99 -2.48 -20.78
C TYR A 72 1.93 -3.37 -21.44
N LYS A 73 0.97 -2.85 -22.20
CA LYS A 73 -0.15 -3.58 -22.85
C LYS A 73 -0.86 -4.57 -21.93
N VAL A 74 -0.99 -4.22 -20.65
CA VAL A 74 -1.67 -5.06 -19.66
C VAL A 74 -3.16 -4.84 -19.78
N ASN A 75 -3.91 -5.89 -20.10
CA ASN A 75 -5.37 -5.83 -20.14
C ASN A 75 -5.92 -5.99 -18.71
N ILE A 76 -6.13 -4.85 -18.04
CA ILE A 76 -6.75 -4.82 -16.71
C ILE A 76 -8.27 -4.79 -16.89
N ASN A 77 -8.96 -5.72 -16.24
CA ASN A 77 -10.43 -5.78 -16.24
C ASN A 77 -10.96 -5.92 -14.80
N ALA A 78 -12.27 -5.82 -14.62
CA ALA A 78 -12.88 -5.84 -13.30
C ALA A 78 -12.56 -7.09 -12.46
N ARG A 79 -12.17 -8.22 -13.08
CA ARG A 79 -11.78 -9.44 -12.35
C ARG A 79 -10.40 -9.31 -11.69
N ASN A 80 -9.58 -8.37 -12.16
CA ASN A 80 -8.26 -8.08 -11.59
C ASN A 80 -8.33 -7.06 -10.44
N ILE A 81 -9.51 -6.50 -10.15
CA ILE A 81 -9.71 -5.47 -9.13
C ILE A 81 -10.36 -6.08 -7.88
N LEU A 82 -9.75 -5.86 -6.73
CA LEU A 82 -10.32 -6.12 -5.41
C LEU A 82 -10.47 -4.78 -4.68
N CYS A 83 -11.67 -4.49 -4.20
CA CYS A 83 -11.93 -3.29 -3.41
C CYS A 83 -11.95 -3.64 -1.91
N GLY A 84 -11.51 -2.70 -1.09
CA GLY A 84 -11.50 -2.82 0.37
C GLY A 84 -11.55 -1.45 1.05
N ASN A 85 -11.75 -1.42 2.37
CA ASN A 85 -11.81 -0.20 3.17
C ASN A 85 -10.39 0.28 3.52
N GLY A 86 -9.72 0.83 2.52
CA GLY A 86 -8.33 1.28 2.60
C GLY A 86 -7.30 0.16 2.45
N ALA A 87 -6.05 0.58 2.27
CA ALA A 87 -4.92 -0.34 2.04
C ALA A 87 -4.72 -1.35 3.17
N SER A 88 -4.98 -0.97 4.42
CA SER A 88 -4.78 -1.86 5.58
C SER A 88 -5.62 -3.13 5.52
N GLU A 89 -6.87 -3.05 5.07
CA GLU A 89 -7.73 -4.23 4.87
C GLU A 89 -7.17 -5.12 3.76
N LEU A 90 -6.76 -4.52 2.64
CA LEU A 90 -6.21 -5.25 1.50
C LEU A 90 -4.87 -5.92 1.84
N ILE A 91 -3.99 -5.25 2.58
CA ILE A 91 -2.72 -5.81 3.07
C ILE A 91 -2.99 -7.06 3.93
N MET A 92 -3.93 -6.98 4.87
CA MET A 92 -4.31 -8.12 5.68
C MET A 92 -4.92 -9.26 4.84
N ALA A 93 -5.77 -8.92 3.86
CA ALA A 93 -6.38 -9.89 2.96
C ALA A 93 -5.33 -10.63 2.12
N VAL A 94 -4.31 -9.93 1.62
CA VAL A 94 -3.22 -10.54 0.85
C VAL A 94 -2.39 -11.48 1.72
N VAL A 95 -1.98 -11.06 2.92
CA VAL A 95 -1.22 -11.95 3.83
C VAL A 95 -2.02 -13.20 4.14
N ARG A 96 -3.33 -13.06 4.40
CA ARG A 96 -4.22 -14.19 4.64
C ARG A 96 -4.34 -15.11 3.42
N ALA A 97 -4.44 -14.57 2.22
CA ALA A 97 -4.61 -15.33 1.00
C ALA A 97 -3.33 -16.08 0.58
N VAL A 98 -2.18 -15.43 0.72
CA VAL A 98 -0.88 -16.01 0.39
C VAL A 98 -0.44 -17.02 1.44
N HIS A 99 -0.79 -16.80 2.70
CA HIS A 99 -0.43 -17.63 3.85
C HIS A 99 1.09 -17.91 3.92
N PRO A 100 1.94 -16.87 3.88
CA PRO A 100 3.38 -17.05 3.82
C PRO A 100 3.92 -17.54 5.17
N GLU A 101 5.00 -18.31 5.14
CA GLU A 101 5.78 -18.62 6.35
C GLU A 101 6.59 -17.38 6.78
N LYS A 102 7.17 -16.67 5.81
CA LYS A 102 7.97 -15.45 6.03
C LYS A 102 7.69 -14.40 4.98
N CYS A 103 7.72 -13.15 5.42
CA CYS A 103 7.57 -11.97 4.57
C CYS A 103 8.82 -11.09 4.63
N ALA A 104 9.25 -10.56 3.49
CA ALA A 104 10.26 -9.51 3.43
C ALA A 104 9.60 -8.13 3.55
N ILE A 105 10.11 -7.27 4.40
CA ILE A 105 9.63 -5.89 4.63
C ILE A 105 10.81 -4.95 4.68
N ALA A 106 10.74 -3.82 3.97
CA ALA A 106 11.73 -2.75 4.09
C ALA A 106 11.74 -2.14 5.50
N ALA A 107 12.92 -1.73 5.96
CA ALA A 107 13.06 -0.97 7.20
C ALA A 107 13.95 0.28 6.95
N PRO A 108 13.40 1.50 7.11
CA PRO A 108 12.04 1.82 7.55
C PRO A 108 10.98 1.63 6.45
N SER A 109 9.75 1.27 6.85
CA SER A 109 8.58 1.19 5.97
C SER A 109 7.28 1.32 6.77
N PHE A 110 6.14 1.29 6.07
CA PHE A 110 4.83 1.42 6.70
C PHE A 110 4.56 0.28 7.70
N SER A 111 4.23 0.64 8.94
CA SER A 111 4.02 -0.31 10.04
C SER A 111 2.83 -1.25 9.87
N GLY A 112 1.94 -0.95 8.91
CA GLY A 112 0.80 -1.80 8.58
C GLY A 112 1.19 -3.18 8.06
N TYR A 113 2.30 -3.30 7.33
CA TYR A 113 2.80 -4.60 6.84
C TYR A 113 3.19 -5.51 8.00
N GLU A 114 4.03 -4.99 8.90
CA GLU A 114 4.44 -5.73 10.10
C GLU A 114 3.24 -6.19 10.93
N ARG A 115 2.25 -5.30 11.11
CA ARG A 115 1.03 -5.62 11.86
C ARG A 115 0.25 -6.76 11.19
N ALA A 116 0.07 -6.70 9.88
CA ALA A 116 -0.64 -7.74 9.13
C ALA A 116 0.08 -9.09 9.23
N VAL A 117 1.39 -9.11 8.99
CA VAL A 117 2.21 -10.32 9.03
C VAL A 117 2.18 -10.96 10.42
N LYS A 118 2.35 -10.16 11.48
CA LYS A 118 2.27 -10.64 12.87
C LYS A 118 0.89 -11.16 13.24
N ALA A 119 -0.20 -10.50 12.76
CA ALA A 119 -1.57 -10.93 13.03
C ALA A 119 -1.87 -12.34 12.48
N TYR A 120 -1.19 -12.74 11.42
CA TYR A 120 -1.31 -14.07 10.81
C TYR A 120 -0.22 -15.06 11.25
N GLY A 121 0.64 -14.66 12.20
CA GLY A 121 1.66 -15.54 12.76
C GLY A 121 2.83 -15.84 11.82
N ALA A 122 2.97 -15.10 10.71
CA ALA A 122 4.09 -15.28 9.80
C ALA A 122 5.37 -14.61 10.33
N GLY A 123 6.52 -15.15 9.93
CA GLY A 123 7.83 -14.56 10.21
C GLY A 123 8.11 -13.31 9.38
N ILE A 124 8.92 -12.41 9.91
CA ILE A 124 9.34 -11.20 9.22
C ILE A 124 10.85 -11.22 9.01
N VAL A 125 11.27 -10.92 7.80
CA VAL A 125 12.67 -10.69 7.44
C VAL A 125 12.77 -9.25 6.95
N TYR A 126 13.50 -8.41 7.71
CA TYR A 126 13.71 -7.02 7.31
C TYR A 126 14.88 -6.93 6.34
N TYR A 127 14.70 -6.14 5.28
CA TYR A 127 15.79 -5.62 4.48
C TYR A 127 15.95 -4.13 4.74
N GLU A 128 17.07 -3.79 5.37
CA GLU A 128 17.31 -2.42 5.81
C GLU A 128 17.66 -1.51 4.64
N LEU A 129 17.04 -0.34 4.62
CA LEU A 129 17.41 0.80 3.77
C LEU A 129 18.36 1.68 4.56
N ASP A 130 19.57 1.92 4.03
CA ASP A 130 20.60 2.65 4.73
C ASP A 130 20.34 4.16 4.66
N SER A 131 20.30 4.81 5.81
CA SER A 131 20.16 6.27 5.92
C SER A 131 21.35 7.03 5.33
N ASN A 132 22.54 6.44 5.33
CA ASN A 132 23.75 7.07 4.78
C ASN A 132 23.70 7.18 3.25
N ASN A 133 22.88 6.35 2.57
CA ASN A 133 22.63 6.46 1.13
C ASN A 133 21.24 7.01 0.82
N GLY A 134 20.61 7.73 1.75
CA GLY A 134 19.30 8.33 1.57
C GLY A 134 18.16 7.32 1.48
N PHE A 135 18.28 6.16 2.11
CA PHE A 135 17.29 5.07 2.07
C PHE A 135 17.02 4.52 0.66
N SER A 136 18.05 4.48 -0.17
CA SER A 136 17.98 3.96 -1.53
C SER A 136 17.68 2.46 -1.57
N TYR A 137 16.95 2.03 -2.61
CA TYR A 137 16.69 0.62 -2.90
C TYR A 137 17.78 -0.04 -3.76
N GLU A 138 18.88 0.64 -4.04
CA GLU A 138 19.93 0.18 -4.98
C GLU A 138 20.52 -1.19 -4.60
N TYR A 139 20.65 -1.48 -3.32
CA TYR A 139 21.23 -2.75 -2.84
C TYR A 139 20.19 -3.80 -2.43
N VAL A 140 18.90 -3.49 -2.56
CA VAL A 140 17.81 -4.38 -2.12
C VAL A 140 17.76 -5.66 -2.93
N SER A 141 18.01 -5.58 -4.24
CA SER A 141 18.00 -6.72 -5.14
C SER A 141 18.95 -7.83 -4.70
N GLY A 142 20.20 -7.51 -4.39
CA GLY A 142 21.19 -8.48 -3.91
C GLY A 142 20.83 -9.12 -2.55
N ARG A 143 20.11 -8.40 -1.71
CA ARG A 143 19.60 -8.94 -0.45
C ARG A 143 18.43 -9.89 -0.68
N LEU A 144 17.45 -9.51 -1.49
CA LEU A 144 16.28 -10.34 -1.81
C LEU A 144 16.67 -11.69 -2.43
N GLU A 145 17.76 -11.73 -3.20
CA GLU A 145 18.24 -12.97 -3.81
C GLU A 145 18.65 -14.03 -2.77
N GLN A 146 18.99 -13.62 -1.57
CA GLN A 146 19.45 -14.50 -0.48
C GLN A 146 18.34 -14.84 0.53
N LEU A 147 17.20 -14.16 0.48
CA LEU A 147 16.13 -14.34 1.46
C LEU A 147 15.28 -15.56 1.15
N ASP A 148 14.95 -16.32 2.18
CA ASP A 148 13.95 -17.39 2.13
C ASP A 148 12.61 -16.82 2.62
N VAL A 149 11.83 -16.27 1.67
CA VAL A 149 10.53 -15.62 1.92
C VAL A 149 9.55 -15.92 0.79
N GLN A 150 8.25 -15.88 1.06
CA GLN A 150 7.21 -16.14 0.08
C GLN A 150 6.49 -14.87 -0.37
N LEU A 151 6.57 -13.81 0.44
CA LEU A 151 5.92 -12.53 0.20
C LEU A 151 6.90 -11.38 0.45
N CYS A 152 6.90 -10.37 -0.42
CA CYS A 152 7.71 -9.16 -0.28
C CYS A 152 6.81 -7.94 -0.40
N PHE A 153 6.86 -7.05 0.58
CA PHE A 153 6.21 -5.73 0.53
C PHE A 153 7.20 -4.68 0.03
N ILE A 154 6.76 -3.91 -0.96
CA ILE A 154 7.46 -2.75 -1.52
C ILE A 154 6.54 -1.55 -1.39
N CYS A 155 6.98 -0.50 -0.72
CA CYS A 155 6.26 0.77 -0.63
C CYS A 155 6.90 1.77 -1.59
N ASN A 156 6.14 2.26 -2.57
CA ASN A 156 6.67 3.13 -3.64
C ASN A 156 5.64 4.18 -4.06
N PRO A 157 5.78 5.43 -3.67
CA PRO A 157 6.81 6.04 -2.81
C PRO A 157 6.86 5.44 -1.40
N ASN A 158 8.06 5.32 -0.82
CA ASN A 158 8.20 4.68 0.49
C ASN A 158 7.71 5.59 1.63
N ASN A 159 6.87 5.07 2.48
CA ASN A 159 6.48 5.70 3.73
C ASN A 159 7.34 5.10 4.87
N PRO A 160 8.16 5.88 5.64
CA PRO A 160 8.07 7.33 5.78
C PRO A 160 9.11 8.13 4.98
N THR A 161 9.99 7.53 4.20
CA THR A 161 11.16 8.21 3.62
C THR A 161 10.83 9.10 2.42
N GLY A 162 9.69 8.86 1.75
CA GLY A 162 9.29 9.59 0.54
C GLY A 162 10.04 9.19 -0.73
N ASN A 163 10.94 8.23 -0.65
CA ASN A 163 11.76 7.80 -1.79
C ASN A 163 10.92 7.07 -2.84
N ILE A 164 11.17 7.39 -4.10
CA ILE A 164 10.65 6.66 -5.26
C ILE A 164 11.73 5.69 -5.72
N ILE A 165 11.34 4.45 -5.99
CA ILE A 165 12.25 3.44 -6.52
C ILE A 165 12.45 3.70 -8.02
N PRO A 166 13.68 3.92 -8.51
CA PRO A 166 13.95 4.04 -9.92
C PRO A 166 13.46 2.80 -10.71
N GLU A 167 12.91 3.02 -11.90
CA GLU A 167 12.27 1.97 -12.70
C GLU A 167 13.20 0.77 -12.94
N ASN A 168 14.46 1.00 -13.31
CA ASN A 168 15.44 -0.05 -13.55
C ASN A 168 15.72 -0.90 -12.30
N ILE A 169 15.68 -0.29 -11.11
CA ILE A 169 15.85 -0.99 -9.82
C ILE A 169 14.59 -1.80 -9.51
N LEU A 170 13.41 -1.20 -9.71
CA LEU A 170 12.14 -1.89 -9.50
C LEU A 170 12.02 -3.13 -10.41
N ILE A 171 12.33 -3.01 -11.69
CA ILE A 171 12.33 -4.14 -12.65
C ILE A 171 13.27 -5.25 -12.17
N ASN A 172 14.48 -4.90 -11.72
CA ASN A 172 15.43 -5.89 -11.23
C ASN A 172 14.90 -6.62 -9.97
N ILE A 173 14.29 -5.88 -9.03
CA ILE A 173 13.65 -6.47 -7.84
C ILE A 173 12.53 -7.44 -8.26
N LEU A 174 11.66 -7.03 -9.19
CA LEU A 174 10.56 -7.85 -9.68
C LEU A 174 11.05 -9.12 -10.37
N ASP A 175 12.12 -9.03 -11.18
CA ASP A 175 12.72 -10.18 -11.84
C ASP A 175 13.33 -11.18 -10.85
N ILE A 176 13.97 -10.70 -9.80
CA ILE A 176 14.49 -11.56 -8.73
C ILE A 176 13.33 -12.25 -8.01
N CYS A 177 12.31 -11.50 -7.61
CA CYS A 177 11.15 -12.06 -6.93
C CYS A 177 10.46 -13.12 -7.80
N ARG A 178 10.31 -12.86 -9.11
CA ARG A 178 9.75 -13.83 -10.05
C ARG A 178 10.56 -15.11 -10.14
N ARG A 179 11.91 -15.02 -10.28
CA ARG A 179 12.81 -16.20 -10.34
C ARG A 179 12.78 -17.01 -9.04
N ARG A 180 12.58 -16.34 -7.92
CA ARG A 180 12.55 -16.94 -6.58
C ARG A 180 11.15 -17.38 -6.15
N ASN A 181 10.10 -17.19 -6.98
CA ASN A 181 8.70 -17.42 -6.65
C ASN A 181 8.24 -16.63 -5.42
N ILE A 182 8.73 -15.41 -5.24
CA ILE A 182 8.32 -14.48 -4.21
C ILE A 182 7.17 -13.64 -4.77
N ILE A 183 6.03 -13.63 -4.09
CA ILE A 183 4.91 -12.75 -4.44
C ILE A 183 5.26 -11.33 -3.98
N VAL A 184 5.10 -10.35 -4.87
CA VAL A 184 5.34 -8.94 -4.57
C VAL A 184 4.02 -8.22 -4.39
N VAL A 185 3.93 -7.44 -3.31
CA VAL A 185 2.89 -6.45 -3.08
C VAL A 185 3.53 -5.07 -3.18
N ALA A 186 3.22 -4.34 -4.23
CA ALA A 186 3.60 -2.95 -4.40
C ALA A 186 2.49 -2.07 -3.80
N ASP A 187 2.83 -1.30 -2.78
CA ASP A 187 1.95 -0.31 -2.17
C ASP A 187 2.26 1.06 -2.78
N GLU A 188 1.30 1.56 -3.54
CA GLU A 188 1.40 2.79 -4.32
C GLU A 188 0.43 3.87 -3.79
N CYS A 189 0.12 3.85 -2.50
CA CYS A 189 -0.81 4.80 -1.89
C CYS A 189 -0.43 6.26 -2.06
N PHE A 190 0.82 6.56 -2.40
CA PHE A 190 1.35 7.91 -2.56
C PHE A 190 1.83 8.24 -3.98
N LEU A 191 1.41 7.47 -4.99
CA LEU A 191 1.59 7.78 -6.41
C LEU A 191 0.57 8.81 -6.90
#